data_d4322ed79a7cc8b9767271aca12db052
#
_entry.id   d4322ed79a7cc8b9767271aca12db052
#
_cell.length_a   1.000
_cell.length_b   1.000
_cell.length_c   1.000
_cell.angle_alpha   90.00
_cell.angle_beta   90.00
_cell.angle_gamma   90.00
#
_symmetry.space_group_name_H-M   'P 1'
#
loop_
_entity.id
_entity.type
_entity.pdbx_description
1 polymer ?
#
loop_
_entity_poly.entity_id
_entity_poly.type
_entity_poly.pdbx_seq_one_letter_code
_entity_poly.pdbx_strand_id
1 'polypeptide(L)'
;MSGTVVPLKGESSSTPSESRLILLGGIGWLFDAMDVLLLSYLLAYLGVHYAWTTADKANVLLANDLGLLVGALLFGRVADRWGRRRAFMATLIIYSVLAAAMGFFTSPVPLLFVRFLMGLGLGGELPVVSSLVSELSSPGRRGRNVVLLESFWSYGTILAGALAAFVLPLVGYSVLMWALAATALYAAVLRRGIPEPERARGALPLSSMFREERGRLIPAWVAWFAIAFGYYGFALWLPSMLVRWGLSLVSSLEFSFAMTLLQVPGYFSAAYLVERWGRRPTFASYMAISAASALALAFSHAVIPVLAAGSLFNFFNLGAWGTIYAYSPELFSDRDRATAVGSCTAMARIGMIVGPYLPAISGFGTSLGAFFAALLVGASSVAFLPETVRRM
;
A
#
# COMPACT_ATOMS: atom_id res chain seq x y z
N MET A 1 44.97 29.67 -30.81
CA MET A 1 44.04 30.39 -29.94
C MET A 1 43.23 29.36 -29.17
N SER A 2 43.68 29.04 -27.96
CA SER A 2 43.02 28.09 -27.06
C SER A 2 41.97 28.83 -26.22
N GLY A 3 40.71 28.56 -26.50
CA GLY A 3 39.59 29.08 -25.71
C GLY A 3 39.42 28.25 -24.43
N THR A 4 39.85 28.82 -23.31
CA THR A 4 39.59 28.30 -21.96
C THR A 4 38.10 28.44 -21.66
N VAL A 5 37.38 27.32 -21.62
CA VAL A 5 35.99 27.27 -21.14
C VAL A 5 36.04 27.41 -19.61
N VAL A 6 35.65 28.57 -19.11
CA VAL A 6 35.43 28.80 -17.68
C VAL A 6 34.18 28.07 -17.26
N PRO A 7 34.22 27.11 -16.29
CA PRO A 7 33.02 26.50 -15.76
C PRO A 7 32.25 27.55 -14.93
N LEU A 8 31.02 27.84 -15.34
CA LEU A 8 30.09 28.63 -14.55
C LEU A 8 29.89 27.94 -13.18
N LYS A 9 30.30 28.62 -12.12
CA LYS A 9 29.93 28.30 -10.75
C LYS A 9 28.41 28.43 -10.63
N GLY A 10 27.68 27.32 -10.80
CA GLY A 10 26.25 27.20 -10.54
C GLY A 10 26.06 26.31 -9.34
N GLU A 11 25.54 26.89 -8.29
CA GLU A 11 24.82 26.34 -7.15
C GLU A 11 25.04 24.84 -6.88
N SER A 12 25.85 24.51 -5.90
CA SER A 12 25.92 23.20 -5.27
C SER A 12 24.58 22.96 -4.54
N SER A 13 23.53 22.57 -5.26
CA SER A 13 22.40 21.90 -4.67
C SER A 13 22.92 20.55 -4.18
N SER A 14 23.33 20.49 -2.92
CA SER A 14 23.74 19.25 -2.27
C SER A 14 22.61 18.25 -2.44
N THR A 15 22.83 17.22 -3.26
CA THR A 15 21.90 16.11 -3.41
C THR A 15 21.63 15.59 -2.00
N PRO A 16 20.36 15.53 -1.54
CA PRO A 16 20.07 15.07 -0.18
C PRO A 16 20.61 13.64 -0.03
N SER A 17 21.08 13.30 1.16
CA SER A 17 21.55 11.96 1.44
C SER A 17 20.43 10.93 1.17
N GLU A 18 20.77 9.74 0.69
CA GLU A 18 19.80 8.66 0.42
C GLU A 18 18.89 8.40 1.63
N SER A 19 19.44 8.42 2.85
CA SER A 19 18.67 8.28 4.09
C SER A 19 17.64 9.38 4.29
N ARG A 20 17.96 10.62 3.92
CA ARG A 20 17.02 11.74 4.01
C ARG A 20 15.91 11.62 2.99
N LEU A 21 16.21 11.14 1.79
CA LEU A 21 15.19 10.87 0.75
C LEU A 21 14.22 9.76 1.17
N ILE A 22 14.76 8.66 1.71
CA ILE A 22 13.97 7.54 2.21
C ILE A 22 13.08 8.01 3.38
N LEU A 23 13.62 8.81 4.29
CA LEU A 23 12.85 9.31 5.43
C LEU A 23 11.72 10.25 4.97
N LEU A 24 12.03 11.22 4.12
CA LEU A 24 11.02 12.17 3.62
C LEU A 24 9.95 11.48 2.77
N GLY A 25 10.34 10.61 1.84
CA GLY A 25 9.40 9.84 1.05
C GLY A 25 8.62 8.83 1.90
N GLY A 26 9.32 8.17 2.84
CA GLY A 26 8.73 7.19 3.76
C GLY A 26 7.67 7.78 4.69
N ILE A 27 7.86 8.99 5.22
CA ILE A 27 6.85 9.65 6.06
C ILE A 27 5.59 9.96 5.24
N GLY A 28 5.72 10.39 3.96
CA GLY A 28 4.55 10.52 3.07
C GLY A 28 3.83 9.19 2.92
N TRP A 29 4.57 8.14 2.56
CA TRP A 29 4.03 6.79 2.42
C TRP A 29 3.42 6.23 3.73
N LEU A 30 3.95 6.62 4.90
CA LEU A 30 3.37 6.33 6.21
C LEU A 30 1.98 6.97 6.36
N PHE A 31 1.81 8.22 5.94
CA PHE A 31 0.50 8.89 6.00
C PHE A 31 -0.53 8.24 5.07
N ASP A 32 -0.11 7.80 3.87
CA ASP A 32 -0.97 7.04 2.97
C ASP A 32 -1.43 5.73 3.60
N ALA A 33 -0.50 4.95 4.13
CA ALA A 33 -0.81 3.69 4.80
C ALA A 33 -1.71 3.90 6.03
N MET A 34 -1.44 4.96 6.79
CA MET A 34 -2.26 5.36 7.93
C MET A 34 -3.70 5.62 7.49
N ASP A 35 -3.93 6.42 6.45
CA ASP A 35 -5.28 6.74 6.00
C ASP A 35 -6.04 5.52 5.48
N VAL A 36 -5.40 4.72 4.62
CA VAL A 36 -6.01 3.53 4.03
C VAL A 36 -6.46 2.56 5.12
N LEU A 37 -5.62 2.30 6.12
CA LEU A 37 -5.96 1.37 7.19
C LEU A 37 -6.87 2.00 8.25
N LEU A 38 -6.72 3.29 8.54
CA LEU A 38 -7.62 4.00 9.45
C LEU A 38 -9.06 3.94 8.97
N LEU A 39 -9.31 3.99 7.65
CA LEU A 39 -10.65 3.80 7.08
C LEU A 39 -11.31 2.52 7.58
N SER A 40 -10.58 1.41 7.65
CA SER A 40 -11.09 0.13 8.17
C SER A 40 -11.65 0.25 9.58
N TYR A 41 -10.92 0.92 10.47
CA TYR A 41 -11.35 1.18 11.85
C TYR A 41 -12.53 2.15 11.92
N LEU A 42 -12.49 3.21 11.09
CA LEU A 42 -13.60 4.18 11.03
C LEU A 42 -14.89 3.54 10.52
N LEU A 43 -14.83 2.64 9.55
CA LEU A 43 -16.01 1.91 9.07
C LEU A 43 -16.59 0.97 10.15
N ALA A 44 -15.75 0.40 11.02
CA ALA A 44 -16.23 -0.35 12.17
C ALA A 44 -16.93 0.58 13.16
N TYR A 45 -16.31 1.72 13.49
CA TYR A 45 -16.86 2.72 14.40
C TYR A 45 -18.19 3.30 13.89
N LEU A 46 -18.22 3.77 12.64
CA LEU A 46 -19.42 4.34 12.01
C LEU A 46 -20.54 3.30 11.90
N GLY A 47 -20.19 2.05 11.64
CA GLY A 47 -21.14 0.94 11.59
C GLY A 47 -21.85 0.70 12.91
N VAL A 48 -21.14 0.78 14.04
CA VAL A 48 -21.73 0.61 15.38
C VAL A 48 -22.53 1.83 15.80
N HIS A 49 -22.01 3.04 15.61
CA HIS A 49 -22.63 4.27 16.13
C HIS A 49 -23.76 4.81 15.24
N TYR A 50 -23.71 4.57 13.92
CA TYR A 50 -24.67 5.12 12.96
C TYR A 50 -25.40 4.04 12.14
N ALA A 51 -25.33 2.79 12.59
CA ALA A 51 -26.02 1.65 12.00
C ALA A 51 -25.76 1.43 10.49
N TRP A 52 -24.53 1.68 10.03
CA TRP A 52 -24.16 1.44 8.64
C TRP A 52 -24.22 -0.04 8.29
N THR A 53 -24.82 -0.33 7.15
CA THR A 53 -24.87 -1.68 6.60
C THR A 53 -23.51 -2.11 6.06
N THR A 54 -23.36 -3.40 5.79
CA THR A 54 -22.15 -3.91 5.10
C THR A 54 -22.01 -3.31 3.71
N ALA A 55 -23.14 -3.07 3.02
CA ALA A 55 -23.16 -2.43 1.70
C ALA A 55 -22.69 -0.98 1.76
N ASP A 56 -23.11 -0.19 2.76
CA ASP A 56 -22.65 1.18 2.93
C ASP A 56 -21.12 1.25 3.08
N LYS A 57 -20.57 0.39 3.93
CA LYS A 57 -19.12 0.27 4.15
C LYS A 57 -18.38 -0.11 2.87
N ALA A 58 -18.88 -1.11 2.14
CA ALA A 58 -18.30 -1.57 0.89
C ALA A 58 -18.33 -0.50 -0.20
N ASN A 59 -19.42 0.26 -0.30
CA ASN A 59 -19.52 1.34 -1.27
C ASN A 59 -18.51 2.48 -0.99
N VAL A 60 -18.28 2.80 0.28
CA VAL A 60 -17.27 3.80 0.67
C VAL A 60 -15.85 3.30 0.38
N LEU A 61 -15.55 2.01 0.63
CA LEU A 61 -14.28 1.38 0.23
C LEU A 61 -14.10 1.40 -1.29
N LEU A 62 -15.13 0.98 -2.03
CA LEU A 62 -15.11 0.99 -3.51
C LEU A 62 -14.86 2.39 -4.06
N ALA A 63 -15.52 3.41 -3.52
CA ALA A 63 -15.32 4.79 -3.94
C ALA A 63 -13.89 5.26 -3.71
N ASN A 64 -13.31 4.94 -2.54
CA ASN A 64 -11.90 5.22 -2.24
C ASN A 64 -10.96 4.57 -3.25
N ASP A 65 -11.15 3.28 -3.52
CA ASP A 65 -10.27 2.50 -4.40
C ASP A 65 -10.40 2.90 -5.88
N LEU A 66 -11.62 3.25 -6.33
CA LEU A 66 -11.83 3.87 -7.64
C LEU A 66 -11.15 5.22 -7.74
N GLY A 67 -11.20 6.03 -6.68
CA GLY A 67 -10.45 7.27 -6.57
C GLY A 67 -8.94 7.03 -6.71
N LEU A 68 -8.38 6.05 -5.98
CA LEU A 68 -6.96 5.65 -6.07
C LEU A 68 -6.57 5.24 -7.49
N LEU A 69 -7.40 4.46 -8.18
CA LEU A 69 -7.15 4.03 -9.55
C LEU A 69 -7.11 5.21 -10.53
N VAL A 70 -8.13 6.07 -10.49
CA VAL A 70 -8.21 7.26 -11.35
C VAL A 70 -7.09 8.25 -11.00
N GLY A 71 -6.80 8.43 -9.72
CA GLY A 71 -5.72 9.29 -9.20
C GLY A 71 -4.35 8.86 -9.71
N ALA A 72 -4.04 7.57 -9.69
CA ALA A 72 -2.79 7.03 -10.21
C ALA A 72 -2.58 7.38 -11.69
N LEU A 73 -3.63 7.29 -12.50
CA LEU A 73 -3.59 7.63 -13.92
C LEU A 73 -3.51 9.14 -14.17
N LEU A 74 -4.22 9.94 -13.37
CA LEU A 74 -4.28 11.39 -13.49
C LEU A 74 -2.96 12.03 -13.02
N PHE A 75 -2.53 11.72 -11.80
CA PHE A 75 -1.35 12.35 -11.20
C PHE A 75 -0.04 11.87 -11.79
N GLY A 76 0.01 10.69 -12.42
CA GLY A 76 1.13 10.32 -13.27
C GLY A 76 1.36 11.35 -14.38
N ARG A 77 0.31 11.72 -15.13
CA ARG A 77 0.39 12.75 -16.18
C ARG A 77 0.65 14.15 -15.63
N VAL A 78 0.06 14.48 -14.47
CA VAL A 78 0.28 15.77 -13.79
C VAL A 78 1.74 15.87 -13.35
N ALA A 79 2.32 14.80 -12.78
CA ALA A 79 3.71 14.74 -12.37
C ALA A 79 4.68 14.94 -13.55
N ASP A 80 4.38 14.34 -14.70
CA ASP A 80 5.20 14.50 -15.91
C ASP A 80 5.17 15.93 -16.46
N ARG A 81 4.03 16.68 -16.29
CA ARG A 81 3.87 18.05 -16.80
C ARG A 81 4.31 19.12 -15.80
N TRP A 82 3.91 19.00 -14.55
CA TRP A 82 4.12 20.01 -13.51
C TRP A 82 5.37 19.76 -12.65
N GLY A 83 5.94 18.55 -12.75
CA GLY A 83 7.05 18.09 -11.94
C GLY A 83 6.58 17.21 -10.78
N ARG A 84 7.40 16.21 -10.43
CA ARG A 84 7.06 15.17 -9.46
C ARG A 84 6.87 15.72 -8.05
N ARG A 85 7.75 16.63 -7.61
CA ARG A 85 7.63 17.26 -6.29
C ARG A 85 6.35 18.07 -6.14
N ARG A 86 5.96 18.84 -7.16
CA ARG A 86 4.74 19.66 -7.13
C ARG A 86 3.49 18.76 -7.11
N ALA A 87 3.48 17.72 -7.91
CA ALA A 87 2.39 16.73 -7.93
C ALA A 87 2.23 16.07 -6.56
N PHE A 88 3.32 15.62 -5.94
CA PHE A 88 3.33 15.02 -4.61
C PHE A 88 2.81 15.96 -3.52
N MET A 89 3.21 17.24 -3.53
CA MET A 89 2.66 18.22 -2.58
C MET A 89 1.16 18.46 -2.79
N ALA A 90 0.71 18.49 -4.06
CA ALA A 90 -0.71 18.70 -4.36
C ALA A 90 -1.57 17.52 -3.88
N THR A 91 -1.11 16.28 -4.08
CA THR A 91 -1.82 15.09 -3.59
C THR A 91 -1.97 15.11 -2.08
N LEU A 92 -0.90 15.43 -1.35
CA LEU A 92 -0.91 15.50 0.10
C LEU A 92 -1.86 16.61 0.64
N ILE A 93 -1.90 17.77 0.00
CA ILE A 93 -2.81 18.85 0.38
C ILE A 93 -4.27 18.45 0.13
N ILE A 94 -4.57 17.88 -1.04
CA ILE A 94 -5.91 17.41 -1.38
C ILE A 94 -6.38 16.39 -0.34
N TYR A 95 -5.57 15.38 -0.06
CA TYR A 95 -5.84 14.37 0.95
C TYR A 95 -6.14 15.00 2.32
N SER A 96 -5.27 15.88 2.80
CA SER A 96 -5.38 16.44 4.16
C SER A 96 -6.61 17.32 4.34
N VAL A 97 -6.95 18.14 3.32
CA VAL A 97 -8.15 18.98 3.34
C VAL A 97 -9.41 18.11 3.34
N LEU A 98 -9.44 17.07 2.54
CA LEU A 98 -10.58 16.16 2.46
C LEU A 98 -10.70 15.26 3.69
N ALA A 99 -9.58 14.89 4.34
CA ALA A 99 -9.59 14.22 5.63
C ALA A 99 -10.32 15.06 6.69
N ALA A 100 -10.02 16.37 6.75
CA ALA A 100 -10.76 17.29 7.61
C ALA A 100 -12.25 17.37 7.24
N ALA A 101 -12.56 17.43 5.94
CA ALA A 101 -13.95 17.48 5.46
C ALA A 101 -14.76 16.25 5.89
N MET A 102 -14.14 15.07 5.98
CA MET A 102 -14.80 13.87 6.49
C MET A 102 -15.40 14.07 7.89
N GLY A 103 -14.74 14.83 8.77
CA GLY A 103 -15.20 15.07 10.14
C GLY A 103 -16.56 15.75 10.24
N PHE A 104 -17.09 16.35 9.16
CA PHE A 104 -18.42 16.96 9.11
C PHE A 104 -19.54 15.99 8.72
N PHE A 105 -19.21 14.78 8.28
CA PHE A 105 -20.18 13.83 7.74
C PHE A 105 -20.14 12.51 8.51
N THR A 106 -21.32 11.99 8.85
CA THR A 106 -21.49 10.68 9.48
C THR A 106 -22.40 9.75 8.68
N SER A 107 -22.99 10.24 7.58
CA SER A 107 -23.81 9.46 6.67
C SER A 107 -22.99 8.89 5.51
N PRO A 108 -23.34 7.71 4.96
CA PRO A 108 -22.56 7.03 3.92
C PRO A 108 -22.39 7.83 2.63
N VAL A 109 -23.47 8.47 2.15
CA VAL A 109 -23.48 9.10 0.83
C VAL A 109 -22.49 10.27 0.70
N PRO A 110 -22.44 11.28 1.58
CA PRO A 110 -21.42 12.31 1.51
C PRO A 110 -19.99 11.74 1.66
N LEU A 111 -19.81 10.76 2.55
CA LEU A 111 -18.50 10.13 2.76
C LEU A 111 -18.00 9.37 1.53
N LEU A 112 -18.87 8.77 0.75
CA LEU A 112 -18.52 8.15 -0.52
C LEU A 112 -17.86 9.16 -1.47
N PHE A 113 -18.44 10.35 -1.65
CA PHE A 113 -17.87 11.39 -2.52
C PHE A 113 -16.55 11.92 -1.96
N VAL A 114 -16.47 12.20 -0.68
CA VAL A 114 -15.24 12.69 -0.05
C VAL A 114 -14.13 11.63 -0.19
N ARG A 115 -14.42 10.36 0.06
CA ARG A 115 -13.45 9.27 -0.08
C ARG A 115 -12.99 9.04 -1.52
N PHE A 116 -13.88 9.18 -2.50
CA PHE A 116 -13.47 9.15 -3.90
C PHE A 116 -12.46 10.26 -4.23
N LEU A 117 -12.74 11.49 -3.80
CA LEU A 117 -11.83 12.62 -4.01
C LEU A 117 -10.51 12.48 -3.24
N MET A 118 -10.55 11.93 -2.01
CA MET A 118 -9.34 11.60 -1.25
C MET A 118 -8.50 10.55 -1.99
N GLY A 119 -9.16 9.50 -2.48
CA GLY A 119 -8.51 8.47 -3.31
C GLY A 119 -7.81 9.05 -4.55
N LEU A 120 -8.40 10.06 -5.21
CA LEU A 120 -7.74 10.76 -6.32
C LEU A 120 -6.38 11.35 -5.89
N GLY A 121 -6.31 11.96 -4.71
CA GLY A 121 -5.06 12.48 -4.16
C GLY A 121 -4.06 11.36 -3.88
N LEU A 122 -4.43 10.40 -3.05
CA LEU A 122 -3.57 9.30 -2.59
C LEU A 122 -3.06 8.41 -3.74
N GLY A 123 -3.89 8.16 -4.77
CA GLY A 123 -3.55 7.27 -5.88
C GLY A 123 -2.30 7.67 -6.67
N GLY A 124 -1.98 8.96 -6.70
CA GLY A 124 -0.81 9.50 -7.39
C GLY A 124 0.49 9.47 -6.57
N GLU A 125 0.42 9.22 -5.27
CA GLU A 125 1.54 9.45 -4.35
C GLU A 125 2.65 8.41 -4.48
N LEU A 126 2.33 7.13 -4.38
CA LEU A 126 3.31 6.05 -4.42
C LEU A 126 4.15 6.00 -5.71
N PRO A 127 3.56 6.05 -6.92
CA PRO A 127 4.35 6.01 -8.16
C PRO A 127 5.38 7.15 -8.24
N VAL A 128 5.03 8.30 -7.68
CA VAL A 128 5.91 9.49 -7.67
C VAL A 128 7.07 9.30 -6.69
N VAL A 129 6.80 8.85 -5.46
CA VAL A 129 7.81 8.73 -4.40
C VAL A 129 8.77 7.57 -4.66
N SER A 130 8.28 6.40 -5.06
CA SER A 130 9.12 5.25 -5.35
C SER A 130 10.06 5.50 -6.53
N SER A 131 9.57 6.16 -7.59
CA SER A 131 10.40 6.61 -8.71
C SER A 131 11.48 7.58 -8.25
N LEU A 132 11.11 8.56 -7.43
CA LEU A 132 12.01 9.57 -6.90
C LEU A 132 13.15 8.93 -6.10
N VAL A 133 12.83 8.05 -5.16
CA VAL A 133 13.82 7.32 -4.35
C VAL A 133 14.70 6.44 -5.23
N SER A 134 14.13 5.73 -6.19
CA SER A 134 14.89 4.89 -7.12
C SER A 134 15.86 5.69 -7.99
N GLU A 135 15.42 6.83 -8.54
CA GLU A 135 16.22 7.67 -9.43
C GLU A 135 17.38 8.38 -8.70
N LEU A 136 17.16 8.79 -7.46
CA LEU A 136 18.14 9.50 -6.64
C LEU A 136 19.04 8.56 -5.81
N SER A 137 18.79 7.25 -5.84
CA SER A 137 19.61 6.25 -5.17
C SER A 137 20.76 5.78 -6.06
N SER A 138 21.90 5.46 -5.41
CA SER A 138 23.03 4.82 -6.10
C SER A 138 22.62 3.45 -6.67
N PRO A 139 23.15 3.06 -7.85
CA PRO A 139 22.71 1.85 -8.57
C PRO A 139 22.72 0.57 -7.73
N GLY A 140 23.73 0.39 -6.87
CA GLY A 140 23.86 -0.78 -6.02
C GLY A 140 22.95 -0.81 -4.78
N ARG A 141 22.21 0.27 -4.50
CA ARG A 141 21.35 0.42 -3.30
C ARG A 141 19.89 0.69 -3.62
N ARG A 142 19.54 0.82 -4.91
CA ARG A 142 18.16 1.14 -5.35
C ARG A 142 17.12 0.20 -4.77
N GLY A 143 17.34 -1.10 -4.92
CA GLY A 143 16.41 -2.12 -4.41
C GLY A 143 16.23 -2.04 -2.90
N ARG A 144 17.34 -1.98 -2.15
CA ARG A 144 17.32 -1.81 -0.69
C ARG A 144 16.57 -0.55 -0.27
N ASN A 145 16.82 0.57 -0.93
CA ASN A 145 16.23 1.86 -0.58
C ASN A 145 14.72 1.88 -0.84
N VAL A 146 14.25 1.21 -1.90
CA VAL A 146 12.82 1.02 -2.16
C VAL A 146 12.17 0.12 -1.09
N VAL A 147 12.81 -0.99 -0.69
CA VAL A 147 12.28 -1.84 0.40
C VAL A 147 12.22 -1.08 1.72
N LEU A 148 13.22 -0.25 2.03
CA LEU A 148 13.19 0.61 3.22
C LEU A 148 12.08 1.66 3.14
N LEU A 149 11.83 2.24 1.97
CA LEU A 149 10.68 3.10 1.74
C LEU A 149 9.35 2.37 2.00
N GLU A 150 9.21 1.16 1.44
CA GLU A 150 8.01 0.33 1.60
C GLU A 150 7.75 -0.07 3.06
N SER A 151 8.79 -0.23 3.88
CA SER A 151 8.64 -0.57 5.30
C SER A 151 7.86 0.49 6.09
N PHE A 152 7.80 1.74 5.61
CA PHE A 152 7.00 2.80 6.23
C PHE A 152 5.50 2.53 6.18
N TRP A 153 5.03 1.66 5.28
CA TRP A 153 3.66 1.14 5.31
C TRP A 153 3.30 0.56 6.67
N SER A 154 4.15 -0.31 7.23
CA SER A 154 3.90 -0.92 8.55
C SER A 154 3.80 0.11 9.67
N TYR A 155 4.64 1.15 9.65
CA TYR A 155 4.55 2.20 10.66
C TYR A 155 3.27 3.01 10.51
N GLY A 156 2.80 3.25 9.28
CA GLY A 156 1.52 3.90 9.01
C GLY A 156 0.34 3.07 9.51
N THR A 157 0.33 1.76 9.26
CA THR A 157 -0.72 0.86 9.75
C THR A 157 -0.76 0.76 11.27
N ILE A 158 0.41 0.74 11.93
CA ILE A 158 0.52 0.80 13.39
C ILE A 158 -0.04 2.12 13.92
N LEU A 159 0.30 3.25 13.30
CA LEU A 159 -0.22 4.56 13.68
C LEU A 159 -1.74 4.61 13.52
N ALA A 160 -2.29 4.09 12.43
CA ALA A 160 -3.74 3.98 12.21
C ALA A 160 -4.41 3.18 13.32
N GLY A 161 -3.87 2.02 13.66
CA GLY A 161 -4.37 1.17 14.74
C GLY A 161 -4.30 1.86 16.11
N ALA A 162 -3.19 2.54 16.41
CA ALA A 162 -3.03 3.28 17.66
C ALA A 162 -4.03 4.44 17.77
N LEU A 163 -4.22 5.21 16.68
CA LEU A 163 -5.22 6.28 16.64
C LEU A 163 -6.63 5.71 16.85
N ALA A 164 -6.95 4.58 16.23
CA ALA A 164 -8.24 3.94 16.35
C ALA A 164 -8.48 3.35 17.74
N ALA A 165 -7.49 2.66 18.32
CA ALA A 165 -7.64 2.00 19.61
C ALA A 165 -7.63 2.97 20.80
N PHE A 166 -6.76 3.99 20.76
CA PHE A 166 -6.50 4.83 21.92
C PHE A 166 -7.01 6.27 21.80
N VAL A 167 -7.08 6.82 20.58
CA VAL A 167 -7.49 8.23 20.39
C VAL A 167 -8.96 8.34 19.99
N LEU A 168 -9.42 7.54 19.04
CA LEU A 168 -10.80 7.58 18.54
C LEU A 168 -11.85 7.42 19.66
N PRO A 169 -11.71 6.51 20.64
CA PRO A 169 -12.68 6.39 21.73
C PRO A 169 -12.73 7.61 22.66
N LEU A 170 -11.64 8.36 22.76
CA LEU A 170 -11.53 9.52 23.66
C LEU A 170 -12.06 10.80 23.01
N VAL A 171 -11.71 11.07 21.76
CA VAL A 171 -12.02 12.34 21.09
C VAL A 171 -13.18 12.25 20.11
N GLY A 172 -13.58 11.05 19.72
CA GLY A 172 -14.62 10.79 18.73
C GLY A 172 -14.15 11.00 17.29
N TYR A 173 -15.02 10.57 16.36
CA TYR A 173 -14.73 10.52 14.92
C TYR A 173 -14.38 11.89 14.33
N SER A 174 -15.21 12.91 14.57
CA SER A 174 -15.05 14.23 13.93
C SER A 174 -13.75 14.93 14.35
N VAL A 175 -13.43 14.90 15.63
CA VAL A 175 -12.22 15.53 16.17
C VAL A 175 -10.97 14.83 15.62
N LEU A 176 -10.98 13.50 15.54
CA LEU A 176 -9.88 12.75 14.96
C LEU A 176 -9.65 13.14 13.49
N MET A 177 -10.73 13.23 12.69
CA MET A 177 -10.62 13.63 11.28
C MET A 177 -10.07 15.05 11.12
N TRP A 178 -10.52 16.00 11.96
CA TRP A 178 -9.98 17.37 11.91
C TRP A 178 -8.51 17.44 12.31
N ALA A 179 -8.09 16.63 13.28
CA ALA A 179 -6.68 16.55 13.68
C ALA A 179 -5.79 16.03 12.55
N LEU A 180 -6.29 15.12 11.70
CA LEU A 180 -5.55 14.59 10.55
C LEU A 180 -5.26 15.66 9.47
N ALA A 181 -5.99 16.77 9.44
CA ALA A 181 -5.66 17.90 8.58
C ALA A 181 -4.23 18.45 8.84
N ALA A 182 -3.69 18.24 10.03
CA ALA A 182 -2.33 18.65 10.37
C ALA A 182 -1.27 17.95 9.50
N THR A 183 -1.59 16.81 8.87
CA THR A 183 -0.69 16.14 7.90
C THR A 183 -0.37 17.03 6.70
N ALA A 184 -1.24 18.01 6.35
CA ALA A 184 -0.95 19.03 5.32
C ALA A 184 0.32 19.83 5.61
N LEU A 185 0.67 20.03 6.87
CA LEU A 185 1.89 20.76 7.27
C LEU A 185 3.15 20.04 6.76
N TYR A 186 3.06 18.73 6.58
CA TYR A 186 4.17 17.96 6.04
C TYR A 186 4.48 18.32 4.58
N ALA A 187 3.52 18.78 3.80
CA ALA A 187 3.76 19.29 2.45
C ALA A 187 4.78 20.45 2.44
N ALA A 188 4.79 21.28 3.47
CA ALA A 188 5.76 22.36 3.62
C ALA A 188 7.18 21.83 3.86
N VAL A 189 7.32 20.73 4.59
CA VAL A 189 8.60 20.04 4.84
C VAL A 189 9.12 19.43 3.55
N LEU A 190 8.27 18.74 2.78
CA LEU A 190 8.58 18.15 1.49
C LEU A 190 9.06 19.18 0.48
N ARG A 191 8.44 20.37 0.46
CA ARG A 191 8.82 21.47 -0.44
C ARG A 191 10.29 21.85 -0.32
N ARG A 192 10.84 21.78 0.89
CA ARG A 192 12.25 22.18 1.18
C ARG A 192 13.22 21.01 1.10
N GLY A 193 12.73 19.77 1.21
CA GLY A 193 13.56 18.60 1.41
C GLY A 193 13.83 17.74 0.18
N ILE A 194 12.97 17.79 -0.85
CA ILE A 194 13.05 16.94 -2.02
C ILE A 194 13.40 17.75 -3.28
N PRO A 195 14.47 17.39 -4.00
CA PRO A 195 14.80 18.01 -5.29
C PRO A 195 13.83 17.55 -6.37
N GLU A 196 13.66 18.34 -7.43
CA GLU A 196 12.93 17.92 -8.63
C GLU A 196 13.87 17.08 -9.51
N PRO A 197 13.57 15.80 -9.80
CA PRO A 197 14.42 14.98 -10.65
C PRO A 197 14.29 15.37 -12.12
N GLU A 198 15.35 15.07 -12.91
CA GLU A 198 15.29 15.21 -14.36
C GLU A 198 14.25 14.23 -14.95
N ARG A 199 13.56 14.68 -16.01
CA ARG A 199 12.45 13.93 -16.62
C ARG A 199 12.94 12.63 -17.25
N ALA A 200 12.36 11.50 -16.85
CA ALA A 200 12.61 10.21 -17.50
C ALA A 200 12.08 10.21 -18.95
N ARG A 201 12.89 9.70 -19.89
CA ARG A 201 12.50 9.57 -21.31
C ARG A 201 11.89 8.19 -21.58
N GLY A 202 10.65 8.20 -22.12
CA GLY A 202 10.07 7.16 -22.98
C GLY A 202 9.93 5.74 -22.39
N ALA A 203 8.73 5.43 -21.84
CA ALA A 203 8.32 4.05 -21.60
C ALA A 203 7.89 3.38 -22.93
N LEU A 204 8.18 2.08 -23.07
CA LEU A 204 7.72 1.28 -24.22
C LEU A 204 6.22 1.00 -24.13
N PRO A 205 5.53 0.81 -25.28
CA PRO A 205 4.14 0.40 -25.28
C PRO A 205 3.97 -0.99 -24.62
N LEU A 206 2.97 -1.11 -23.74
CA LEU A 206 2.65 -2.38 -23.03
C LEU A 206 2.43 -3.55 -24.00
N SER A 207 1.90 -3.28 -25.20
CA SER A 207 1.59 -4.30 -26.21
C SER A 207 2.83 -5.02 -26.77
N SER A 208 3.97 -4.31 -26.95
CA SER A 208 5.21 -4.93 -27.41
C SER A 208 5.83 -5.80 -26.31
N MET A 209 5.86 -5.30 -25.09
CA MET A 209 6.38 -6.02 -23.94
C MET A 209 5.54 -7.29 -23.64
N PHE A 210 4.21 -7.21 -23.75
CA PHE A 210 3.35 -8.39 -23.53
C PHE A 210 3.66 -9.53 -24.50
N ARG A 211 3.98 -9.22 -25.74
CA ARG A 211 4.33 -10.26 -26.74
C ARG A 211 5.64 -10.98 -26.41
N GLU A 212 6.64 -10.26 -25.92
CA GLU A 212 7.97 -10.78 -25.65
C GLU A 212 8.07 -11.44 -24.26
N GLU A 213 7.47 -10.85 -23.22
CA GLU A 213 7.67 -11.24 -21.82
C GLU A 213 6.43 -11.89 -21.16
N ARG A 214 5.41 -12.31 -21.94
CA ARG A 214 4.14 -12.85 -21.40
C ARG A 214 4.34 -14.02 -20.43
N GLY A 215 5.37 -14.84 -20.64
CA GLY A 215 5.68 -15.99 -19.79
C GLY A 215 6.06 -15.61 -18.35
N ARG A 216 6.61 -14.41 -18.15
CA ARG A 216 6.93 -13.85 -16.82
C ARG A 216 5.86 -12.89 -16.35
N LEU A 217 5.27 -12.14 -17.27
CA LEU A 217 4.32 -11.08 -16.97
C LEU A 217 3.01 -11.63 -16.40
N ILE A 218 2.44 -12.68 -16.99
CA ILE A 218 1.18 -13.27 -16.53
C ILE A 218 1.32 -13.84 -15.10
N PRO A 219 2.31 -14.68 -14.76
CA PRO A 219 2.48 -15.13 -13.39
C PRO A 219 2.72 -13.98 -12.38
N ALA A 220 3.48 -12.94 -12.78
CA ALA A 220 3.67 -11.76 -11.96
C ALA A 220 2.36 -11.01 -11.72
N TRP A 221 1.53 -10.82 -12.75
CA TRP A 221 0.20 -10.21 -12.62
C TRP A 221 -0.71 -10.98 -11.67
N VAL A 222 -0.73 -12.32 -11.78
CA VAL A 222 -1.50 -13.19 -10.88
C VAL A 222 -1.02 -13.02 -9.44
N ALA A 223 0.29 -13.02 -9.21
CA ALA A 223 0.86 -12.83 -7.87
C ALA A 223 0.47 -11.46 -7.26
N TRP A 224 0.59 -10.37 -8.05
CA TRP A 224 0.23 -9.02 -7.61
C TRP A 224 -1.27 -8.84 -7.36
N PHE A 225 -2.12 -9.39 -8.24
CA PHE A 225 -3.56 -9.41 -8.01
C PHE A 225 -3.90 -10.17 -6.72
N ALA A 226 -3.37 -11.39 -6.58
CA ALA A 226 -3.69 -12.28 -5.48
C ALA A 226 -3.30 -11.71 -4.10
N ILE A 227 -2.08 -11.14 -3.99
CA ILE A 227 -1.64 -10.54 -2.73
C ILE A 227 -2.49 -9.33 -2.36
N ALA A 228 -2.81 -8.47 -3.33
CA ALA A 228 -3.62 -7.29 -3.10
C ALA A 228 -5.07 -7.64 -2.76
N PHE A 229 -5.68 -8.56 -3.50
CA PHE A 229 -7.03 -9.07 -3.26
C PHE A 229 -7.16 -9.68 -1.85
N GLY A 230 -6.21 -10.53 -1.46
CA GLY A 230 -6.22 -11.17 -0.14
C GLY A 230 -5.96 -10.19 1.00
N TYR A 231 -4.95 -9.34 0.87
CA TYR A 231 -4.57 -8.40 1.92
C TYR A 231 -5.65 -7.34 2.17
N TYR A 232 -6.03 -6.59 1.13
CA TYR A 232 -7.00 -5.51 1.29
C TYR A 232 -8.41 -6.04 1.59
N GLY A 233 -8.77 -7.18 0.98
CA GLY A 233 -10.01 -7.86 1.30
C GLY A 233 -10.12 -8.30 2.76
N PHE A 234 -9.01 -8.67 3.39
CA PHE A 234 -8.98 -9.04 4.80
C PHE A 234 -8.77 -7.80 5.70
N ALA A 235 -7.69 -7.04 5.49
CA ALA A 235 -7.25 -6.00 6.41
C ALA A 235 -8.29 -4.88 6.60
N LEU A 236 -8.96 -4.48 5.51
CA LEU A 236 -9.97 -3.42 5.57
C LEU A 236 -11.26 -3.83 6.29
N TRP A 237 -11.52 -5.12 6.42
CA TRP A 237 -12.70 -5.61 7.14
C TRP A 237 -12.40 -6.15 8.54
N LEU A 238 -11.13 -6.33 8.91
CA LEU A 238 -10.74 -6.98 10.15
C LEU A 238 -11.44 -6.42 11.39
N PRO A 239 -11.47 -5.10 11.68
CA PRO A 239 -12.18 -4.60 12.85
C PRO A 239 -13.69 -4.85 12.78
N SER A 240 -14.30 -4.68 11.60
CA SER A 240 -15.72 -4.93 11.40
C SER A 240 -16.08 -6.41 11.53
N MET A 241 -15.19 -7.31 11.14
CA MET A 241 -15.35 -8.76 11.31
C MET A 241 -15.33 -9.14 12.80
N LEU A 242 -14.39 -8.59 13.55
CA LEU A 242 -14.27 -8.84 14.99
C LEU A 242 -15.53 -8.40 15.75
N VAL A 243 -16.08 -7.21 15.43
CA VAL A 243 -17.37 -6.75 15.97
C VAL A 243 -18.49 -7.73 15.61
N ARG A 244 -18.57 -8.19 14.36
CA ARG A 244 -19.60 -9.14 13.92
C ARG A 244 -19.49 -10.49 14.62
N TRP A 245 -18.32 -10.91 15.03
CA TRP A 245 -18.07 -12.13 15.80
C TRP A 245 -18.34 -11.96 17.30
N GLY A 246 -18.90 -10.81 17.71
CA GLY A 246 -19.39 -10.57 19.06
C GLY A 246 -18.42 -9.88 20.00
N LEU A 247 -17.26 -9.40 19.51
CA LEU A 247 -16.38 -8.58 20.32
C LEU A 247 -16.95 -7.15 20.45
N SER A 248 -16.66 -6.51 21.58
CA SER A 248 -16.95 -5.08 21.71
C SER A 248 -16.19 -4.27 20.65
N LEU A 249 -16.66 -3.08 20.29
CA LEU A 249 -15.97 -2.21 19.35
C LEU A 249 -14.55 -1.93 19.83
N VAL A 250 -14.38 -1.57 21.12
CA VAL A 250 -13.07 -1.26 21.71
C VAL A 250 -12.12 -2.45 21.58
N SER A 251 -12.55 -3.62 22.04
CA SER A 251 -11.72 -4.84 21.92
C SER A 251 -11.38 -5.17 20.46
N SER A 252 -12.30 -4.92 19.53
CA SER A 252 -12.06 -5.16 18.11
C SER A 252 -10.99 -4.22 17.53
N LEU A 253 -10.99 -2.96 17.95
CA LEU A 253 -9.97 -1.98 17.55
C LEU A 253 -8.59 -2.33 18.16
N GLU A 254 -8.56 -2.64 19.47
CA GLU A 254 -7.33 -3.03 20.18
C GLU A 254 -6.70 -4.32 19.61
N PHE A 255 -7.52 -5.36 19.35
CA PHE A 255 -7.03 -6.61 18.78
C PHE A 255 -6.55 -6.44 17.33
N SER A 256 -7.25 -5.65 16.52
CA SER A 256 -6.79 -5.32 15.18
C SER A 256 -5.46 -4.58 15.22
N PHE A 257 -5.30 -3.62 16.14
CA PHE A 257 -4.04 -2.93 16.38
C PHE A 257 -2.92 -3.90 16.76
N ALA A 258 -3.15 -4.78 17.75
CA ALA A 258 -2.17 -5.77 18.20
C ALA A 258 -1.70 -6.68 17.06
N MET A 259 -2.61 -7.12 16.18
CA MET A 259 -2.27 -7.93 15.01
C MET A 259 -1.38 -7.15 14.01
N THR A 260 -1.58 -5.84 13.83
CA THR A 260 -0.78 -5.05 12.89
C THR A 260 0.67 -4.88 13.36
N LEU A 261 0.97 -4.97 14.66
CA LEU A 261 2.35 -4.92 15.17
C LEU A 261 3.23 -6.03 14.57
N LEU A 262 2.63 -7.18 14.21
CA LEU A 262 3.34 -8.31 13.63
C LEU A 262 3.79 -8.07 12.17
N GLN A 263 3.31 -7.01 11.52
CA GLN A 263 3.74 -6.62 10.17
C GLN A 263 5.23 -6.23 10.15
N VAL A 264 5.69 -5.54 11.18
CA VAL A 264 7.11 -5.09 11.26
C VAL A 264 8.08 -6.28 11.25
N PRO A 265 8.03 -7.23 12.20
CA PRO A 265 8.90 -8.39 12.14
C PRO A 265 8.65 -9.24 10.87
N GLY A 266 7.46 -9.21 10.29
CA GLY A 266 7.17 -9.84 9.00
C GLY A 266 8.05 -9.30 7.87
N TYR A 267 8.15 -7.97 7.71
CA TYR A 267 9.04 -7.34 6.73
C TYR A 267 10.51 -7.67 6.98
N PHE A 268 10.98 -7.58 8.24
CA PHE A 268 12.38 -7.87 8.55
C PHE A 268 12.76 -9.33 8.32
N SER A 269 11.86 -10.26 8.68
CA SER A 269 12.09 -11.69 8.41
C SER A 269 12.13 -11.99 6.92
N ALA A 270 11.25 -11.36 6.13
CA ALA A 270 11.28 -11.46 4.67
C ALA A 270 12.57 -10.89 4.09
N ALA A 271 12.99 -9.71 4.52
CA ALA A 271 14.25 -9.08 4.08
C ALA A 271 15.47 -9.97 4.33
N TYR A 272 15.48 -10.72 5.45
CA TYR A 272 16.52 -11.70 5.76
C TYR A 272 16.43 -12.94 4.86
N LEU A 273 15.23 -13.48 4.69
CA LEU A 273 15.02 -14.73 3.95
C LEU A 273 15.17 -14.57 2.43
N VAL A 274 14.82 -13.42 1.86
CA VAL A 274 15.02 -13.16 0.42
C VAL A 274 16.49 -13.27 0.00
N GLU A 275 17.43 -12.93 0.89
CA GLU A 275 18.86 -13.07 0.62
C GLU A 275 19.37 -14.51 0.82
N ARG A 276 18.77 -15.28 1.73
CA ARG A 276 19.20 -16.65 2.06
C ARG A 276 18.52 -17.73 1.25
N TRP A 277 17.19 -17.66 1.14
CA TRP A 277 16.40 -18.67 0.44
C TRP A 277 16.20 -18.32 -1.03
N GLY A 278 16.19 -17.02 -1.35
CA GLY A 278 15.84 -16.47 -2.64
C GLY A 278 14.46 -15.80 -2.62
N ARG A 279 14.18 -15.04 -3.69
CA ARG A 279 12.93 -14.25 -3.81
C ARG A 279 11.72 -15.16 -3.98
N ARG A 280 11.82 -16.13 -4.90
CA ARG A 280 10.74 -17.03 -5.24
C ARG A 280 10.28 -17.90 -4.07
N PRO A 281 11.13 -18.70 -3.38
CA PRO A 281 10.68 -19.54 -2.27
C PRO A 281 10.19 -18.72 -1.07
N THR A 282 10.78 -17.56 -0.80
CA THR A 282 10.31 -16.67 0.28
C THR A 282 8.91 -16.17 -0.02
N PHE A 283 8.66 -15.65 -1.21
CA PHE A 283 7.32 -15.18 -1.60
C PHE A 283 6.29 -16.32 -1.55
N ALA A 284 6.60 -17.46 -2.15
CA ALA A 284 5.69 -18.61 -2.20
C ALA A 284 5.31 -19.12 -0.80
N SER A 285 6.29 -19.28 0.10
CA SER A 285 6.04 -19.74 1.48
C SER A 285 5.23 -18.73 2.28
N TYR A 286 5.53 -17.44 2.16
CA TYR A 286 4.81 -16.38 2.86
C TYR A 286 3.36 -16.27 2.40
N MET A 287 3.12 -16.34 1.09
CA MET A 287 1.76 -16.36 0.52
C MET A 287 0.98 -17.62 0.94
N ALA A 288 1.63 -18.79 0.96
CA ALA A 288 0.98 -20.05 1.37
C ALA A 288 0.59 -20.01 2.87
N ILE A 289 1.46 -19.49 3.74
CA ILE A 289 1.13 -19.35 5.17
C ILE A 289 0.04 -18.29 5.37
N SER A 290 0.07 -17.18 4.61
CA SER A 290 -1.01 -16.18 4.62
C SER A 290 -2.35 -16.80 4.18
N ALA A 291 -2.34 -17.65 3.15
CA ALA A 291 -3.51 -18.39 2.72
C ALA A 291 -4.04 -19.30 3.82
N ALA A 292 -3.18 -20.13 4.44
CA ALA A 292 -3.55 -20.98 5.55
C ALA A 292 -4.13 -20.19 6.74
N SER A 293 -3.56 -19.01 7.03
CA SER A 293 -4.07 -18.11 8.07
C SER A 293 -5.46 -17.58 7.75
N ALA A 294 -5.73 -17.20 6.51
CA ALA A 294 -7.05 -16.77 6.06
C ALA A 294 -8.08 -17.89 6.18
N LEU A 295 -7.67 -19.12 5.85
CA LEU A 295 -8.53 -20.30 6.00
C LEU A 295 -8.81 -20.62 7.47
N ALA A 296 -7.77 -20.56 8.33
CA ALA A 296 -7.93 -20.77 9.76
C ALA A 296 -8.91 -19.77 10.39
N LEU A 297 -8.89 -18.51 9.93
CA LEU A 297 -9.84 -17.48 10.36
C LEU A 297 -11.28 -17.83 9.99
N ALA A 298 -11.52 -18.43 8.81
CA ALA A 298 -12.85 -18.80 8.36
C ALA A 298 -13.53 -19.84 9.28
N PHE A 299 -12.75 -20.67 9.97
CA PHE A 299 -13.21 -21.70 10.90
C PHE A 299 -13.05 -21.33 12.39
N SER A 300 -12.50 -20.15 12.68
CA SER A 300 -12.25 -19.71 14.06
C SER A 300 -13.46 -18.98 14.62
N HIS A 301 -13.92 -19.42 15.79
CA HIS A 301 -15.02 -18.78 16.52
C HIS A 301 -14.62 -18.29 17.93
N ALA A 302 -13.40 -18.64 18.38
CA ALA A 302 -12.86 -18.22 19.66
C ALA A 302 -11.82 -17.09 19.47
N VAL A 303 -11.69 -16.22 20.47
CA VAL A 303 -10.81 -15.02 20.41
C VAL A 303 -9.35 -15.39 20.15
N ILE A 304 -8.81 -16.39 20.89
CA ILE A 304 -7.39 -16.74 20.77
C ILE A 304 -7.03 -17.27 19.37
N PRO A 305 -7.73 -18.25 18.78
CA PRO A 305 -7.48 -18.66 17.39
C PRO A 305 -7.60 -17.53 16.38
N VAL A 306 -8.55 -16.62 16.55
CA VAL A 306 -8.71 -15.45 15.66
C VAL A 306 -7.50 -14.52 15.75
N LEU A 307 -7.06 -14.21 16.98
CA LEU A 307 -5.85 -13.39 17.19
C LEU A 307 -4.61 -14.05 16.60
N ALA A 308 -4.42 -15.34 16.83
CA ALA A 308 -3.28 -16.08 16.31
C ALA A 308 -3.26 -16.10 14.77
N ALA A 309 -4.38 -16.47 14.15
CA ALA A 309 -4.49 -16.53 12.69
C ALA A 309 -4.38 -15.15 12.04
N GLY A 310 -5.00 -14.12 12.62
CA GLY A 310 -4.88 -12.73 12.14
C GLY A 310 -3.47 -12.18 12.28
N SER A 311 -2.78 -12.51 13.37
CA SER A 311 -1.37 -12.14 13.59
C SER A 311 -0.45 -12.81 12.57
N LEU A 312 -0.62 -14.11 12.33
CA LEU A 312 0.13 -14.85 11.30
C LEU A 312 -0.14 -14.28 9.91
N PHE A 313 -1.40 -13.96 9.60
CA PHE A 313 -1.75 -13.33 8.33
C PHE A 313 -0.99 -12.00 8.16
N ASN A 314 -1.04 -11.11 9.15
CA ASN A 314 -0.35 -9.83 9.10
C ASN A 314 1.17 -9.99 8.94
N PHE A 315 1.79 -10.90 9.68
CA PHE A 315 3.22 -11.17 9.62
C PHE A 315 3.64 -11.64 8.21
N PHE A 316 3.02 -12.71 7.72
CA PHE A 316 3.47 -13.34 6.47
C PHE A 316 3.02 -12.57 5.23
N ASN A 317 1.83 -11.99 5.24
CA ASN A 317 1.36 -11.25 4.06
C ASN A 317 2.17 -9.98 3.81
N LEU A 318 2.53 -9.23 4.86
CA LEU A 318 3.36 -8.03 4.70
C LEU A 318 4.81 -8.38 4.32
N GLY A 319 5.34 -9.49 4.83
CA GLY A 319 6.61 -10.02 4.33
C GLY A 319 6.56 -10.42 2.86
N ALA A 320 5.44 -10.99 2.38
CA ALA A 320 5.22 -11.24 0.96
C ALA A 320 5.18 -9.95 0.13
N TRP A 321 4.53 -8.88 0.65
CA TRP A 321 4.55 -7.56 0.00
C TRP A 321 5.97 -7.02 -0.18
N GLY A 322 6.80 -7.03 0.86
CA GLY A 322 8.22 -6.64 0.75
C GLY A 322 8.98 -7.48 -0.29
N THR A 323 8.69 -8.78 -0.31
CA THR A 323 9.34 -9.71 -1.26
C THR A 323 8.95 -9.43 -2.70
N ILE A 324 7.65 -9.21 -3.01
CA ILE A 324 7.21 -9.00 -4.40
C ILE A 324 7.70 -7.67 -4.98
N TYR A 325 7.82 -6.62 -4.14
CA TYR A 325 8.41 -5.35 -4.55
C TYR A 325 9.91 -5.48 -4.89
N ALA A 326 10.65 -6.32 -4.15
CA ALA A 326 12.05 -6.61 -4.45
C ALA A 326 12.20 -7.52 -5.69
N TYR A 327 11.34 -8.52 -5.83
CA TYR A 327 11.41 -9.54 -6.86
C TYR A 327 11.00 -9.03 -8.24
N SER A 328 9.91 -8.28 -8.34
CA SER A 328 9.34 -7.88 -9.62
C SER A 328 10.28 -7.09 -10.54
N PRO A 329 11.07 -6.11 -10.06
CA PRO A 329 12.03 -5.41 -10.91
C PRO A 329 13.15 -6.29 -11.44
N GLU A 330 13.48 -7.38 -10.74
CA GLU A 330 14.55 -8.32 -11.13
C GLU A 330 14.10 -9.31 -12.22
N LEU A 331 12.79 -9.48 -12.42
CA LEU A 331 12.22 -10.40 -13.42
C LEU A 331 12.35 -9.90 -14.86
N PHE A 332 12.49 -8.59 -15.06
CA PHE A 332 12.40 -7.96 -16.36
C PHE A 332 13.71 -7.25 -16.74
N SER A 333 13.95 -7.13 -18.05
CA SER A 333 15.09 -6.40 -18.58
C SER A 333 15.05 -4.92 -18.18
N ASP A 334 16.21 -4.25 -18.15
CA ASP A 334 16.31 -2.81 -17.81
C ASP A 334 15.40 -1.94 -18.71
N ARG A 335 15.23 -2.34 -19.96
CA ARG A 335 14.40 -1.68 -20.95
C ARG A 335 12.90 -1.72 -20.59
N ASP A 336 12.42 -2.88 -20.12
CA ASP A 336 10.99 -3.15 -19.95
C ASP A 336 10.54 -3.07 -18.49
N ARG A 337 11.49 -2.98 -17.56
CA ARG A 337 11.28 -3.03 -16.10
C ARG A 337 10.20 -2.07 -15.61
N ALA A 338 10.27 -0.80 -15.99
CA ALA A 338 9.34 0.21 -15.51
C ALA A 338 7.90 -0.06 -15.98
N THR A 339 7.74 -0.44 -17.24
CA THR A 339 6.43 -0.76 -17.82
C THR A 339 5.87 -2.06 -17.23
N ALA A 340 6.72 -3.08 -17.03
CA ALA A 340 6.34 -4.36 -16.45
C ALA A 340 5.87 -4.20 -14.99
N VAL A 341 6.67 -3.56 -14.14
CA VAL A 341 6.32 -3.30 -12.74
C VAL A 341 5.09 -2.40 -12.65
N GLY A 342 4.99 -1.37 -13.50
CA GLY A 342 3.79 -0.53 -13.57
C GLY A 342 2.52 -1.31 -13.92
N SER A 343 2.62 -2.28 -14.83
CA SER A 343 1.48 -3.16 -15.16
C SER A 343 1.13 -4.13 -14.03
N CYS A 344 2.12 -4.62 -13.29
CA CYS A 344 1.92 -5.45 -12.10
C CYS A 344 1.19 -4.67 -11.00
N THR A 345 1.59 -3.43 -10.73
CA THR A 345 0.89 -2.58 -9.77
C THR A 345 -0.53 -2.24 -10.19
N ALA A 346 -0.80 -2.12 -11.50
CA ALA A 346 -2.17 -1.95 -12.01
C ALA A 346 -3.05 -3.19 -11.68
N MET A 347 -2.50 -4.41 -11.79
CA MET A 347 -3.21 -5.63 -11.39
C MET A 347 -3.47 -5.68 -9.89
N ALA A 348 -2.53 -5.20 -9.06
CA ALA A 348 -2.78 -5.03 -7.63
C ALA A 348 -3.96 -4.07 -7.36
N ARG A 349 -4.07 -2.96 -8.10
CA ARG A 349 -5.20 -2.02 -7.94
C ARG A 349 -6.55 -2.69 -8.21
N ILE A 350 -6.62 -3.59 -9.21
CA ILE A 350 -7.83 -4.39 -9.46
C ILE A 350 -8.12 -5.29 -8.26
N GLY A 351 -7.12 -5.96 -7.69
CA GLY A 351 -7.25 -6.76 -6.48
C GLY A 351 -7.73 -5.96 -5.27
N MET A 352 -7.20 -4.74 -5.08
CA MET A 352 -7.60 -3.80 -4.03
C MET A 352 -9.07 -3.38 -4.13
N ILE A 353 -9.61 -3.25 -5.35
CA ILE A 353 -11.02 -2.91 -5.58
C ILE A 353 -11.92 -4.12 -5.31
N VAL A 354 -11.58 -5.27 -5.90
CA VAL A 354 -12.45 -6.45 -5.88
C VAL A 354 -12.47 -7.12 -4.50
N GLY A 355 -11.32 -7.20 -3.82
CA GLY A 355 -11.18 -7.86 -2.53
C GLY A 355 -12.10 -7.28 -1.45
N PRO A 356 -12.01 -5.97 -1.14
CA PRO A 356 -12.85 -5.35 -0.12
C PRO A 356 -14.35 -5.33 -0.45
N TYR A 357 -14.73 -5.41 -1.72
CA TYR A 357 -16.14 -5.44 -2.11
C TYR A 357 -16.80 -6.83 -1.93
N LEU A 358 -16.00 -7.89 -1.96
CA LEU A 358 -16.49 -9.26 -1.91
C LEU A 358 -17.31 -9.60 -0.66
N PRO A 359 -16.95 -9.19 0.58
CA PRO A 359 -17.75 -9.48 1.78
C PRO A 359 -19.17 -8.91 1.76
N ALA A 360 -19.41 -7.83 1.02
CA ALA A 360 -20.74 -7.25 0.87
C ALA A 360 -21.66 -8.10 -0.04
N ILE A 361 -21.07 -8.83 -0.99
CA ILE A 361 -21.82 -9.63 -1.98
C ILE A 361 -22.03 -11.06 -1.45
N SER A 362 -20.97 -11.71 -0.94
CA SER A 362 -20.95 -13.14 -0.63
C SER A 362 -20.89 -13.47 0.86
N GLY A 363 -20.76 -12.46 1.71
CA GLY A 363 -20.57 -12.62 3.15
C GLY A 363 -19.13 -12.99 3.54
N PHE A 364 -18.79 -12.84 4.82
CA PHE A 364 -17.41 -12.96 5.31
C PHE A 364 -16.81 -14.36 5.18
N GLY A 365 -17.58 -15.41 5.49
CA GLY A 365 -17.08 -16.80 5.42
C GLY A 365 -16.66 -17.19 4.00
N THR A 366 -17.52 -16.93 3.01
CA THR A 366 -17.23 -17.19 1.60
C THR A 366 -16.05 -16.35 1.11
N SER A 367 -15.98 -15.10 1.56
CA SER A 367 -14.88 -14.18 1.18
C SER A 367 -13.53 -14.65 1.70
N LEU A 368 -13.46 -15.15 2.95
CA LEU A 368 -12.22 -15.74 3.49
C LEU A 368 -11.76 -16.96 2.69
N GLY A 369 -12.68 -17.81 2.25
CA GLY A 369 -12.39 -18.92 1.34
C GLY A 369 -11.83 -18.43 -0.02
N ALA A 370 -12.40 -17.36 -0.57
CA ALA A 370 -11.92 -16.77 -1.81
C ALA A 370 -10.52 -16.12 -1.63
N PHE A 371 -10.25 -15.48 -0.49
CA PHE A 371 -8.93 -14.93 -0.18
C PHE A 371 -7.89 -16.04 -0.03
N PHE A 372 -8.23 -17.14 0.67
CA PHE A 372 -7.40 -18.33 0.73
C PHE A 372 -7.04 -18.85 -0.66
N ALA A 373 -8.05 -19.08 -1.51
CA ALA A 373 -7.84 -19.61 -2.86
C ALA A 373 -6.96 -18.67 -3.71
N ALA A 374 -7.23 -17.36 -3.67
CA ALA A 374 -6.44 -16.38 -4.42
C ALA A 374 -4.98 -16.32 -3.96
N LEU A 375 -4.74 -16.30 -2.64
CA LEU A 375 -3.38 -16.28 -2.08
C LEU A 375 -2.62 -17.56 -2.43
N LEU A 376 -3.28 -18.71 -2.45
CA LEU A 376 -2.67 -19.98 -2.84
C LEU A 376 -2.35 -20.01 -4.35
N VAL A 377 -3.24 -19.47 -5.19
CA VAL A 377 -2.97 -19.29 -6.63
C VAL A 377 -1.78 -18.35 -6.85
N GLY A 378 -1.72 -17.24 -6.10
CA GLY A 378 -0.59 -16.32 -6.13
C GLY A 378 0.72 -16.98 -5.69
N ALA A 379 0.71 -17.79 -4.62
CA ALA A 379 1.86 -18.58 -4.19
C ALA A 379 2.32 -19.58 -5.26
N SER A 380 1.38 -20.18 -5.97
CA SER A 380 1.67 -21.17 -7.02
C SER A 380 2.16 -20.52 -8.31
N SER A 381 1.68 -19.30 -8.62
CA SER A 381 2.01 -18.60 -9.87
C SER A 381 3.51 -18.32 -10.00
N VAL A 382 4.20 -18.04 -8.88
CA VAL A 382 5.65 -17.77 -8.90
C VAL A 382 6.49 -19.02 -9.20
N ALA A 383 5.90 -20.24 -9.23
CA ALA A 383 6.58 -21.42 -9.68
C ALA A 383 7.00 -21.32 -11.18
N PHE A 384 6.28 -20.51 -11.94
CA PHE A 384 6.57 -20.24 -13.35
C PHE A 384 7.56 -19.08 -13.56
N LEU A 385 8.02 -18.45 -12.49
CA LEU A 385 8.98 -17.35 -12.53
C LEU A 385 10.40 -17.88 -12.19
N PRO A 386 11.45 -17.30 -12.78
CA PRO A 386 12.82 -17.68 -12.46
C PRO A 386 13.20 -17.22 -11.04
N GLU A 387 14.10 -17.94 -10.36
CA GLU A 387 14.78 -17.42 -9.20
C GLU A 387 15.82 -16.39 -9.63
N THR A 388 15.83 -15.22 -8.98
CA THR A 388 16.71 -14.11 -9.35
C THR A 388 17.98 -14.02 -8.50
N VAL A 389 18.02 -14.69 -7.35
CA VAL A 389 19.25 -14.80 -6.55
C VAL A 389 20.24 -15.70 -7.27
N ARG A 390 21.33 -15.13 -7.74
CA ARG A 390 22.49 -15.93 -8.15
C ARG A 390 23.08 -16.54 -6.89
N ARG A 391 22.93 -17.86 -6.72
CA ARG A 391 23.73 -18.60 -5.73
C ARG A 391 25.19 -18.46 -6.14
N MET A 392 25.98 -17.70 -5.35
CA MET A 392 27.43 -17.70 -5.47
C MET A 392 27.98 -19.07 -5.10
#